data_9448b671f67df93eb54d10f03f3aa51b
#
_entry.id   9448b671f67df93eb54d10f03f3aa51b
#
_cell.length_a   1.000
_cell.length_b   1.000
_cell.length_c   1.000
_cell.angle_alpha   90.00
_cell.angle_beta   90.00
_cell.angle_gamma   90.00
#
_symmetry.space_group_name_H-M   'P 1'
#
loop_
_entity.id
_entity.type
_entity.pdbx_description
1 polymer ?
#
loop_
_entity_poly.entity_id
_entity_poly.type
_entity_poly.pdbx_seq_one_letter_code
_entity_poly.pdbx_strand_id
1 'polypeptide(L)'
;MKKKLIFIQLNEINFDELKKYSKNYDFKFFNDEFFKKLSTTTSETKYEILEPWLQWVSIFTGLEAEKHKIFRLGDSENKSLVQFYELIEKKGYTVGAIGPINLKNNLKNSLYYVPDPWSKSNSDNKWINKIISSTIKKFVNENSSKNKSFYDYIKLLFITLVYFRFNNFNLLLKLLININHHWNKALLFEFIINNNHIKKIKKFNLNISSFFFN
;
A
#
# COMPACT_ATOMS: atom_id res chain seq x y z
N MET A 1 15.73 19.38 -13.85
CA MET A 1 15.11 18.73 -12.66
C MET A 1 14.66 17.32 -13.04
N LYS A 2 15.00 16.30 -12.26
CA LYS A 2 14.43 14.95 -12.47
C LYS A 2 12.92 14.98 -12.19
N LYS A 3 12.13 14.39 -13.08
CA LYS A 3 10.66 14.30 -12.91
C LYS A 3 10.34 13.49 -11.66
N LYS A 4 9.26 13.86 -10.96
CA LYS A 4 8.74 13.16 -9.79
C LYS A 4 7.40 12.53 -10.14
N LEU A 5 7.21 11.27 -9.75
CA LEU A 5 5.97 10.52 -9.91
C LEU A 5 5.49 10.01 -8.56
N ILE A 6 4.23 10.25 -8.24
CA ILE A 6 3.53 9.57 -7.13
C ILE A 6 2.59 8.57 -7.78
N PHE A 7 2.83 7.28 -7.51
CA PHE A 7 2.01 6.18 -8.01
C PHE A 7 1.09 5.69 -6.89
N ILE A 8 -0.18 6.07 -6.96
CA ILE A 8 -1.21 5.65 -6.01
C ILE A 8 -1.94 4.46 -6.60
N GLN A 9 -2.03 3.38 -5.85
CA GLN A 9 -2.69 2.14 -6.21
C GLN A 9 -3.90 1.98 -5.33
N LEU A 10 -5.06 1.87 -5.94
CA LEU A 10 -6.34 1.72 -5.25
C LEU A 10 -6.90 0.36 -5.62
N ASN A 11 -7.06 -0.51 -4.62
CA ASN A 11 -7.58 -1.85 -4.85
C ASN A 11 -9.11 -1.83 -4.86
N GLU A 12 -9.71 -2.52 -5.82
CA GLU A 12 -11.15 -2.78 -5.92
C GLU A 12 -12.06 -1.54 -5.77
N ILE A 13 -11.62 -0.38 -6.28
CA ILE A 13 -12.42 0.84 -6.25
C ILE A 13 -13.56 0.78 -7.25
N ASN A 14 -14.79 0.90 -6.77
CA ASN A 14 -15.95 1.13 -7.60
C ASN A 14 -16.00 2.61 -8.01
N PHE A 15 -15.69 2.91 -9.28
CA PHE A 15 -15.64 4.29 -9.79
C PHE A 15 -17.01 4.97 -9.86
N ASP A 16 -18.10 4.23 -10.02
CA ASP A 16 -19.44 4.82 -10.04
C ASP A 16 -19.83 5.29 -8.63
N GLU A 17 -19.56 4.48 -7.62
CA GLU A 17 -19.75 4.87 -6.22
C GLU A 17 -18.81 6.02 -5.84
N LEU A 18 -17.55 5.98 -6.24
CA LEU A 18 -16.61 7.07 -6.00
C LEU A 18 -17.11 8.39 -6.61
N LYS A 19 -17.63 8.36 -7.83
CA LYS A 19 -18.21 9.53 -8.51
C LYS A 19 -19.44 10.07 -7.77
N LYS A 20 -20.30 9.18 -7.29
CA LYS A 20 -21.47 9.54 -6.49
C LYS A 20 -21.06 10.20 -5.17
N TYR A 21 -20.16 9.56 -4.42
CA TYR A 21 -19.67 10.09 -3.15
C TYR A 21 -18.87 11.40 -3.32
N SER A 22 -18.10 11.56 -4.38
CA SER A 22 -17.33 12.77 -4.61
C SER A 22 -18.22 14.01 -4.77
N LYS A 23 -19.39 13.84 -5.37
CA LYS A 23 -20.40 14.92 -5.48
C LYS A 23 -21.05 15.24 -4.13
N ASN A 24 -21.36 14.20 -3.35
CA ASN A 24 -22.08 14.38 -2.08
C ASN A 24 -21.20 14.98 -0.97
N TYR A 25 -19.87 14.75 -1.02
CA TYR A 25 -18.93 15.16 0.03
C TYR A 25 -17.87 16.16 -0.43
N ASP A 26 -18.06 16.79 -1.60
CA ASP A 26 -17.14 17.80 -2.17
C ASP A 26 -15.67 17.33 -2.18
N PHE A 27 -15.41 16.14 -2.69
CA PHE A 27 -14.06 15.64 -2.87
C PHE A 27 -13.40 16.34 -4.07
N LYS A 28 -12.74 17.47 -3.82
CA LYS A 28 -12.14 18.35 -4.84
C LYS A 28 -11.23 17.64 -5.84
N PHE A 29 -10.56 16.56 -5.41
CA PHE A 29 -9.66 15.78 -6.28
C PHE A 29 -10.43 14.90 -7.26
N PHE A 30 -11.49 14.21 -6.81
CA PHE A 30 -12.29 13.30 -7.63
C PHE A 30 -13.43 14.06 -8.31
N ASN A 31 -13.08 15.04 -9.14
CA ASN A 31 -14.01 15.84 -9.92
C ASN A 31 -14.20 15.30 -11.34
N ASP A 32 -15.05 15.92 -12.11
CA ASP A 32 -15.34 15.51 -13.50
C ASP A 32 -14.08 15.50 -14.38
N GLU A 33 -13.12 16.39 -14.14
CA GLU A 33 -11.84 16.41 -14.87
C GLU A 33 -10.97 15.18 -14.56
N PHE A 34 -10.99 14.70 -13.32
CA PHE A 34 -10.36 13.44 -12.96
C PHE A 34 -11.00 12.28 -13.72
N PHE A 35 -12.32 12.15 -13.68
CA PHE A 35 -13.02 11.04 -14.33
C PHE A 35 -12.88 11.06 -15.86
N LYS A 36 -12.78 12.22 -16.50
CA LYS A 36 -12.49 12.34 -17.94
C LYS A 36 -11.12 11.83 -18.34
N LYS A 37 -10.15 11.79 -17.41
CA LYS A 37 -8.77 11.33 -17.65
C LYS A 37 -8.57 9.85 -17.39
N LEU A 38 -9.60 9.13 -16.94
CA LEU A 38 -9.51 7.70 -16.71
C LEU A 38 -9.41 6.95 -18.05
N SER A 39 -8.53 5.98 -18.08
CA SER A 39 -8.44 4.99 -19.14
C SER A 39 -8.84 3.63 -18.57
N THR A 40 -9.68 2.91 -19.30
CA THR A 40 -10.04 1.53 -18.97
C THR A 40 -9.13 0.57 -19.68
N THR A 41 -8.73 -0.48 -19.01
CA THR A 41 -8.02 -1.62 -19.59
C THR A 41 -8.86 -2.86 -19.38
N THR A 42 -8.75 -3.82 -20.29
CA THR A 42 -9.33 -5.14 -20.10
C THR A 42 -8.50 -5.93 -19.09
N SER A 43 -9.17 -6.57 -18.14
CA SER A 43 -8.55 -7.53 -17.24
C SER A 43 -8.60 -8.95 -17.85
N GLU A 44 -8.08 -9.90 -17.09
CA GLU A 44 -8.22 -11.32 -17.39
C GLU A 44 -9.71 -11.73 -17.53
N THR A 45 -10.00 -12.66 -18.42
CA THR A 45 -11.37 -13.15 -18.66
C THR A 45 -11.70 -14.41 -17.85
N LYS A 46 -10.68 -15.12 -17.39
CA LYS A 46 -10.84 -16.33 -16.59
C LYS A 46 -11.02 -15.96 -15.12
N TYR A 47 -12.12 -16.42 -14.54
CA TYR A 47 -12.48 -16.11 -13.15
C TYR A 47 -11.38 -16.48 -12.14
N GLU A 48 -10.68 -17.59 -12.36
CA GLU A 48 -9.65 -18.13 -11.48
C GLU A 48 -8.41 -17.23 -11.38
N ILE A 49 -8.23 -16.30 -12.30
CA ILE A 49 -7.09 -15.37 -12.34
C ILE A 49 -7.49 -13.89 -12.17
N LEU A 50 -8.75 -13.64 -11.79
CA LEU A 50 -9.23 -12.28 -11.50
C LEU A 50 -8.85 -11.77 -10.10
N GLU A 51 -8.13 -12.56 -9.33
CA GLU A 51 -7.76 -12.22 -7.96
C GLU A 51 -6.79 -11.02 -7.88
N PRO A 52 -7.05 -10.03 -7.02
CA PRO A 52 -6.22 -8.83 -6.93
C PRO A 52 -4.73 -9.12 -6.70
N TRP A 53 -4.42 -10.05 -5.80
CA TRP A 53 -3.02 -10.40 -5.50
C TRP A 53 -2.27 -11.04 -6.68
N LEU A 54 -2.97 -11.50 -7.68
CA LEU A 54 -2.43 -12.01 -8.93
C LEU A 54 -2.30 -10.90 -9.98
N GLN A 55 -3.36 -10.13 -10.18
CA GLN A 55 -3.38 -9.04 -11.16
C GLN A 55 -2.36 -7.95 -10.85
N TRP A 56 -2.18 -7.60 -9.58
CA TRP A 56 -1.15 -6.65 -9.19
C TRP A 56 0.25 -7.13 -9.52
N VAL A 57 0.53 -8.44 -9.42
CA VAL A 57 1.82 -8.98 -9.86
C VAL A 57 1.99 -8.80 -11.36
N SER A 58 0.94 -9.04 -12.18
CA SER A 58 0.96 -8.77 -13.62
C SER A 58 1.28 -7.30 -13.92
N ILE A 59 0.63 -6.36 -13.20
CA ILE A 59 0.88 -4.91 -13.34
C ILE A 59 2.34 -4.56 -13.00
N PHE A 60 2.88 -5.11 -11.92
CA PHE A 60 4.24 -4.78 -11.47
C PHE A 60 5.34 -5.42 -12.29
N THR A 61 5.07 -6.54 -12.94
CA THR A 61 6.07 -7.29 -13.73
C THR A 61 5.91 -7.11 -15.24
N GLY A 62 4.73 -6.70 -15.70
CA GLY A 62 4.37 -6.69 -17.13
C GLY A 62 4.20 -8.09 -17.71
N LEU A 63 4.02 -9.11 -16.87
CA LEU A 63 3.86 -10.50 -17.28
C LEU A 63 2.42 -10.96 -17.06
N GLU A 64 1.90 -11.76 -17.96
CA GLU A 64 0.63 -12.47 -17.77
C GLU A 64 0.73 -13.52 -16.65
N ALA A 65 -0.39 -13.86 -16.04
CA ALA A 65 -0.47 -14.82 -14.93
C ALA A 65 0.21 -16.16 -15.23
N GLU A 66 0.04 -16.68 -16.44
CA GLU A 66 0.63 -17.93 -16.89
C GLU A 66 2.16 -17.89 -17.01
N LYS A 67 2.72 -16.68 -17.20
CA LYS A 67 4.18 -16.46 -17.27
C LYS A 67 4.80 -16.23 -15.91
N HIS A 68 4.20 -15.39 -15.05
CA HIS A 68 4.76 -15.15 -13.72
C HIS A 68 4.43 -16.29 -12.74
N LYS A 69 3.36 -17.07 -12.95
CA LYS A 69 2.97 -18.24 -12.14
C LYS A 69 2.83 -17.94 -10.64
N ILE A 70 2.33 -16.77 -10.32
CA ILE A 70 1.98 -16.34 -8.95
C ILE A 70 0.46 -16.42 -8.86
N PHE A 71 -0.06 -17.38 -8.11
CA PHE A 71 -1.50 -17.62 -7.98
C PHE A 71 -2.02 -17.38 -6.56
N ARG A 72 -1.12 -17.29 -5.57
CA ARG A 72 -1.47 -17.09 -4.16
C ARG A 72 -0.64 -15.99 -3.52
N LEU A 73 -1.16 -15.45 -2.44
CA LEU A 73 -0.39 -14.54 -1.59
C LEU A 73 0.86 -15.24 -1.04
N GLY A 74 2.02 -14.59 -1.20
CA GLY A 74 3.31 -15.11 -0.75
C GLY A 74 4.08 -15.93 -1.79
N ASP A 75 3.48 -16.36 -2.89
CA ASP A 75 4.18 -17.12 -3.93
C ASP A 75 5.33 -16.35 -4.57
N SER A 76 5.25 -15.02 -4.61
CA SER A 76 6.28 -14.15 -5.18
C SER A 76 7.64 -14.26 -4.49
N GLU A 77 7.69 -14.74 -3.25
CA GLU A 77 8.93 -14.83 -2.49
C GLU A 77 9.89 -15.87 -3.02
N ASN A 78 9.32 -16.93 -3.59
CA ASN A 78 10.08 -18.05 -4.15
C ASN A 78 10.39 -17.87 -5.64
N LYS A 79 10.02 -16.71 -6.22
CA LYS A 79 10.21 -16.39 -7.65
C LYS A 79 11.20 -15.24 -7.81
N SER A 80 12.04 -15.37 -8.84
CA SER A 80 12.94 -14.29 -9.26
C SER A 80 12.27 -13.50 -10.38
N LEU A 81 11.32 -12.65 -10.02
CA LEU A 81 10.61 -11.80 -10.97
C LEU A 81 11.19 -10.39 -10.93
N VAL A 82 11.47 -9.84 -12.11
CA VAL A 82 11.88 -8.44 -12.25
C VAL A 82 10.65 -7.56 -12.24
N GLN A 83 10.61 -6.62 -11.31
CA GLN A 83 9.52 -5.68 -11.15
C GLN A 83 9.89 -4.32 -11.73
N PHE A 84 8.90 -3.52 -12.09
CA PHE A 84 9.17 -2.20 -12.66
C PHE A 84 9.98 -1.30 -11.69
N TYR A 85 9.84 -1.47 -10.37
CA TYR A 85 10.64 -0.76 -9.37
C TYR A 85 12.15 -1.01 -9.54
N GLU A 86 12.53 -2.26 -9.80
CA GLU A 86 13.94 -2.63 -10.05
C GLU A 86 14.45 -2.06 -11.37
N LEU A 87 13.60 -2.04 -12.40
CA LEU A 87 13.96 -1.43 -13.69
C LEU A 87 14.19 0.06 -13.55
N ILE A 88 13.41 0.74 -12.74
CA ILE A 88 13.55 2.17 -12.45
C ILE A 88 14.81 2.43 -11.63
N GLU A 89 15.07 1.63 -10.59
CA GLU A 89 16.28 1.71 -9.79
C GLU A 89 17.53 1.50 -10.64
N LYS A 90 17.53 0.51 -11.52
CA LYS A 90 18.64 0.26 -12.48
C LYS A 90 18.92 1.44 -13.40
N LYS A 91 17.92 2.26 -13.70
CA LYS A 91 18.08 3.52 -14.47
C LYS A 91 18.58 4.70 -13.60
N GLY A 92 18.95 4.45 -12.35
CA GLY A 92 19.48 5.47 -11.44
C GLY A 92 18.43 6.37 -10.81
N TYR A 93 17.15 5.99 -10.84
CA TYR A 93 16.09 6.73 -10.15
C TYR A 93 15.91 6.23 -8.72
N THR A 94 15.56 7.14 -7.83
CA THR A 94 15.26 6.81 -6.43
C THR A 94 13.82 6.36 -6.26
N VAL A 95 13.65 5.24 -5.58
CA VAL A 95 12.35 4.58 -5.38
C VAL A 95 12.01 4.54 -3.89
N GLY A 96 10.75 4.79 -3.56
CA GLY A 96 10.15 4.48 -2.27
C GLY A 96 8.79 3.81 -2.48
N ALA A 97 8.51 2.74 -1.75
CA ALA A 97 7.26 2.00 -1.88
C ALA A 97 6.68 1.60 -0.53
N ILE A 98 5.36 1.69 -0.41
CA ILE A 98 4.59 1.22 0.74
C ILE A 98 3.42 0.37 0.25
N GLY A 99 3.32 -0.84 0.78
CA GLY A 99 2.21 -1.76 0.57
C GLY A 99 2.15 -2.46 -0.79
N PRO A 100 3.21 -2.50 -1.64
CA PRO A 100 3.07 -3.19 -2.92
C PRO A 100 2.70 -4.65 -2.68
N ILE A 101 1.51 -5.00 -3.15
CA ILE A 101 0.89 -6.29 -2.82
C ILE A 101 1.58 -7.45 -3.52
N ASN A 102 1.80 -8.52 -2.75
CA ASN A 102 2.35 -9.79 -3.22
C ASN A 102 3.66 -9.66 -4.01
N LEU A 103 4.54 -8.76 -3.56
CA LEU A 103 5.84 -8.51 -4.18
C LEU A 103 6.99 -8.76 -3.20
N LYS A 104 8.08 -9.29 -3.73
CA LYS A 104 9.34 -9.40 -3.00
C LYS A 104 10.11 -8.10 -3.06
N ASN A 105 10.71 -7.69 -1.95
CA ASN A 105 11.61 -6.55 -1.95
C ASN A 105 12.97 -6.95 -2.54
N ASN A 106 13.19 -6.64 -3.80
CA ASN A 106 14.45 -6.86 -4.50
C ASN A 106 15.25 -5.55 -4.70
N LEU A 107 14.77 -4.42 -4.16
CA LEU A 107 15.43 -3.12 -4.29
C LEU A 107 16.70 -3.08 -3.45
N LYS A 108 17.79 -2.60 -4.06
CA LYS A 108 19.12 -2.47 -3.42
C LYS A 108 19.27 -1.12 -2.71
N ASN A 109 18.75 -0.06 -3.31
CA ASN A 109 18.96 1.33 -2.89
C ASN A 109 17.64 2.08 -2.64
N SER A 110 16.57 1.37 -2.26
CA SER A 110 15.30 2.03 -1.94
C SER A 110 15.45 3.03 -0.81
N LEU A 111 14.89 4.21 -0.95
CA LEU A 111 14.85 5.19 0.13
C LEU A 111 13.92 4.76 1.27
N TYR A 112 12.89 4.00 0.96
CA TYR A 112 12.09 3.23 1.90
C TYR A 112 11.34 2.13 1.17
N TYR A 113 11.10 1.02 1.87
CA TYR A 113 10.22 -0.06 1.42
C TYR A 113 9.51 -0.68 2.62
N VAL A 114 8.18 -0.66 2.58
CA VAL A 114 7.32 -1.36 3.55
C VAL A 114 6.43 -2.29 2.73
N PRO A 115 6.57 -3.62 2.87
CA PRO A 115 5.77 -4.58 2.10
C PRO A 115 4.31 -4.57 2.55
N ASP A 116 3.45 -5.20 1.77
CA ASP A 116 2.09 -5.51 2.18
C ASP A 116 2.08 -6.43 3.42
N PRO A 117 0.98 -6.47 4.17
CA PRO A 117 0.93 -7.25 5.40
C PRO A 117 0.80 -8.76 5.18
N TRP A 118 0.37 -9.20 4.00
CA TRP A 118 0.06 -10.61 3.75
C TRP A 118 1.25 -11.40 3.20
N SER A 119 2.18 -10.74 2.50
CA SER A 119 3.39 -11.38 2.01
C SER A 119 4.44 -11.54 3.11
N LYS A 120 5.37 -12.50 2.93
CA LYS A 120 6.53 -12.66 3.82
C LYS A 120 7.66 -11.70 3.49
N SER A 121 7.50 -10.87 2.47
CA SER A 121 8.52 -9.92 2.03
C SER A 121 9.03 -9.04 3.15
N ASN A 122 10.32 -8.71 3.12
CA ASN A 122 10.98 -7.90 4.12
C ASN A 122 10.89 -6.41 3.79
N SER A 123 10.73 -5.57 4.82
CA SER A 123 10.93 -4.14 4.68
C SER A 123 12.41 -3.83 4.39
N ASP A 124 12.69 -2.57 4.05
CA ASP A 124 14.07 -2.08 4.06
C ASP A 124 14.70 -2.21 5.47
N ASN A 125 16.02 -2.02 5.54
CA ASN A 125 16.78 -2.23 6.79
C ASN A 125 16.56 -1.16 7.86
N LYS A 126 15.73 -0.12 7.61
CA LYS A 126 15.47 0.92 8.61
C LYS A 126 14.61 0.39 9.73
N TRP A 127 15.06 0.55 10.96
CA TRP A 127 14.41 0.02 12.16
C TRP A 127 12.92 0.39 12.27
N ILE A 128 12.57 1.62 11.92
CA ILE A 128 11.18 2.09 11.98
C ILE A 128 10.28 1.38 10.95
N ASN A 129 10.79 1.11 9.74
CA ASN A 129 10.04 0.39 8.72
C ASN A 129 9.88 -1.10 9.08
N LYS A 130 10.87 -1.68 9.77
CA LYS A 130 10.75 -3.04 10.35
C LYS A 130 9.66 -3.09 11.42
N ILE A 131 9.60 -2.10 12.32
CA ILE A 131 8.54 -2.03 13.34
C ILE A 131 7.17 -1.88 12.68
N ILE A 132 7.01 -0.97 11.71
CA ILE A 132 5.75 -0.79 10.98
C ILE A 132 5.33 -2.10 10.33
N SER A 133 6.19 -2.68 9.51
CA SER A 133 5.90 -3.92 8.79
C SER A 133 5.52 -5.05 9.74
N SER A 134 6.31 -5.29 10.79
CA SER A 134 6.05 -6.37 11.75
C SER A 134 4.75 -6.15 12.54
N THR A 135 4.47 -4.90 12.94
CA THR A 135 3.25 -4.58 13.68
C THR A 135 2.00 -4.78 12.81
N ILE A 136 2.00 -4.22 11.59
CA ILE A 136 0.85 -4.34 10.70
C ILE A 136 0.63 -5.80 10.30
N LYS A 137 1.69 -6.54 9.94
CA LYS A 137 1.60 -7.98 9.65
C LYS A 137 0.94 -8.75 10.79
N LYS A 138 1.35 -8.50 12.02
CA LYS A 138 0.79 -9.17 13.19
C LYS A 138 -0.70 -8.86 13.39
N PHE A 139 -1.08 -7.60 13.27
CA PHE A 139 -2.49 -7.22 13.44
C PHE A 139 -3.39 -7.66 12.30
N VAL A 140 -2.90 -7.73 11.07
CA VAL A 140 -3.67 -8.17 9.90
C VAL A 140 -3.77 -9.68 9.84
N ASN A 141 -2.63 -10.40 9.86
CA ASN A 141 -2.60 -11.86 9.67
C ASN A 141 -3.11 -12.64 10.89
N GLU A 142 -2.91 -12.10 12.08
CA GLU A 142 -3.35 -12.73 13.33
C GLU A 142 -4.65 -12.10 13.86
N ASN A 143 -5.46 -11.52 12.99
CA ASN A 143 -6.70 -10.82 13.41
C ASN A 143 -7.68 -11.76 14.14
N SER A 144 -7.74 -13.01 13.76
CA SER A 144 -8.55 -14.06 14.41
C SER A 144 -7.92 -14.63 15.68
N SER A 145 -6.60 -14.48 15.88
CA SER A 145 -5.91 -14.98 17.06
C SER A 145 -6.00 -13.98 18.22
N LYS A 146 -6.37 -14.47 19.41
CA LYS A 146 -6.36 -13.67 20.64
C LYS A 146 -4.95 -13.38 21.19
N ASN A 147 -3.89 -13.76 20.48
CA ASN A 147 -2.51 -13.77 20.97
C ASN A 147 -1.76 -12.45 20.79
N LYS A 148 -2.46 -11.31 20.81
CA LYS A 148 -1.79 -10.00 20.80
C LYS A 148 -1.36 -9.63 22.21
N SER A 149 -0.05 -9.41 22.39
CA SER A 149 0.52 -8.98 23.67
C SER A 149 0.27 -7.49 23.90
N PHE A 150 0.34 -7.06 25.15
CA PHE A 150 0.33 -5.63 25.50
C PHE A 150 1.42 -4.85 24.76
N TYR A 151 2.57 -5.46 24.54
CA TYR A 151 3.67 -4.87 23.80
C TYR A 151 3.34 -4.59 22.31
N ASP A 152 2.47 -5.39 21.68
CA ASP A 152 2.02 -5.15 20.31
C ASP A 152 1.16 -3.88 20.22
N TYR A 153 0.30 -3.65 21.21
CA TYR A 153 -0.46 -2.40 21.30
C TYR A 153 0.40 -1.18 21.58
N ILE A 154 1.47 -1.31 22.38
CA ILE A 154 2.46 -0.23 22.56
C ILE A 154 3.13 0.11 21.24
N LYS A 155 3.55 -0.89 20.44
CA LYS A 155 4.11 -0.66 19.12
C LYS A 155 3.12 0.05 18.19
N LEU A 156 1.85 -0.37 18.19
CA LEU A 156 0.81 0.26 17.39
C LEU A 156 0.61 1.72 17.78
N LEU A 157 0.52 2.00 19.08
CA LEU A 157 0.43 3.37 19.60
C LEU A 157 1.66 4.20 19.18
N PHE A 158 2.86 3.64 19.35
CA PHE A 158 4.10 4.29 18.97
C PHE A 158 4.12 4.69 17.49
N ILE A 159 3.81 3.77 16.56
CA ILE A 159 3.80 4.10 15.13
C ILE A 159 2.70 5.11 14.79
N THR A 160 1.56 5.06 15.47
CA THR A 160 0.49 6.04 15.30
C THR A 160 0.95 7.44 15.70
N LEU A 161 1.61 7.58 16.84
CA LEU A 161 2.14 8.87 17.33
C LEU A 161 3.27 9.40 16.44
N VAL A 162 4.22 8.55 16.05
CA VAL A 162 5.35 8.93 15.18
C VAL A 162 4.85 9.48 13.83
N TYR A 163 3.80 8.91 13.28
CA TYR A 163 3.23 9.33 12.00
C TYR A 163 1.99 10.20 12.11
N PHE A 164 1.66 10.61 13.32
CA PHE A 164 0.57 11.55 13.55
C PHE A 164 0.77 12.87 12.80
N ARG A 165 -0.33 13.42 12.29
CA ARG A 165 -0.39 14.74 11.62
C ARG A 165 -1.58 15.51 12.18
N PHE A 166 -1.33 16.71 12.68
CA PHE A 166 -2.37 17.55 13.28
C PHE A 166 -3.56 17.82 12.35
N ASN A 167 -3.30 18.00 11.06
CA ASN A 167 -4.37 18.21 10.06
C ASN A 167 -5.35 17.04 9.97
N ASN A 168 -4.97 15.87 10.47
CA ASN A 168 -5.80 14.66 10.42
C ASN A 168 -6.31 14.24 11.81
N PHE A 169 -6.23 15.14 12.81
CA PHE A 169 -6.63 14.83 14.18
C PHE A 169 -8.08 14.40 14.28
N ASN A 170 -9.00 15.14 13.66
CA ASN A 170 -10.43 14.83 13.69
C ASN A 170 -10.73 13.46 13.08
N LEU A 171 -10.02 13.07 12.01
CA LEU A 171 -10.18 11.75 11.42
C LEU A 171 -9.68 10.66 12.38
N LEU A 172 -8.49 10.84 12.98
CA LEU A 172 -7.98 9.90 13.98
C LEU A 172 -8.94 9.73 15.15
N LEU A 173 -9.47 10.82 15.67
CA LEU A 173 -10.42 10.80 16.79
C LEU A 173 -11.70 10.02 16.41
N LYS A 174 -12.27 10.27 15.22
CA LYS A 174 -13.43 9.53 14.72
C LYS A 174 -13.16 8.03 14.61
N LEU A 175 -11.97 7.65 14.11
CA LEU A 175 -11.58 6.23 13.98
C LEU A 175 -11.44 5.57 15.36
N LEU A 176 -10.84 6.27 16.33
CA LEU A 176 -10.65 5.75 17.69
C LEU A 176 -11.95 5.63 18.47
N ILE A 177 -12.85 6.60 18.39
CA ILE A 177 -14.15 6.55 19.07
C ILE A 177 -14.97 5.34 18.57
N ASN A 178 -14.88 5.05 17.27
CA ASN A 178 -15.62 3.97 16.64
C ASN A 178 -14.78 2.70 16.40
N ILE A 179 -13.71 2.50 17.15
CA ILE A 179 -12.71 1.42 16.91
C ILE A 179 -13.31 0.01 17.00
N ASN A 180 -14.41 -0.15 17.70
CA ASN A 180 -15.11 -1.44 17.82
C ASN A 180 -15.74 -1.87 16.49
N HIS A 181 -16.02 -0.93 15.58
CA HIS A 181 -16.49 -1.27 14.25
C HIS A 181 -15.34 -1.84 13.42
N HIS A 182 -15.53 -3.03 12.84
CA HIS A 182 -14.43 -3.77 12.17
C HIS A 182 -13.76 -2.99 11.04
N TRP A 183 -14.51 -2.19 10.28
CA TRP A 183 -13.97 -1.32 9.22
C TRP A 183 -13.05 -0.22 9.74
N ASN A 184 -13.33 0.31 10.93
CA ASN A 184 -12.50 1.38 11.49
C ASN A 184 -11.12 0.90 11.93
N LYS A 185 -10.97 -0.40 12.25
CA LYS A 185 -9.66 -1.00 12.51
C LYS A 185 -8.81 -1.03 11.23
N ALA A 186 -9.39 -1.45 10.11
CA ALA A 186 -8.70 -1.43 8.81
C ALA A 186 -8.34 0.01 8.42
N LEU A 187 -9.29 0.95 8.50
CA LEU A 187 -9.06 2.36 8.21
C LEU A 187 -7.99 3.00 9.12
N LEU A 188 -7.84 2.57 10.36
CA LEU A 188 -6.77 3.04 11.23
C LEU A 188 -5.39 2.63 10.69
N PHE A 189 -5.24 1.42 10.20
CA PHE A 189 -3.98 0.99 9.56
C PHE A 189 -3.70 1.79 8.29
N GLU A 190 -4.69 1.97 7.43
CA GLU A 190 -4.56 2.81 6.23
C GLU A 190 -4.19 4.25 6.59
N PHE A 191 -4.78 4.79 7.64
CA PHE A 191 -4.44 6.12 8.17
C PHE A 191 -2.97 6.22 8.59
N ILE A 192 -2.46 5.24 9.35
CA ILE A 192 -1.06 5.20 9.80
C ILE A 192 -0.12 5.11 8.60
N ILE A 193 -0.41 4.19 7.68
CA ILE A 193 0.42 3.93 6.50
C ILE A 193 0.43 5.15 5.58
N ASN A 194 -0.71 5.76 5.33
CA ASN A 194 -0.81 6.98 4.51
C ASN A 194 -0.03 8.16 5.13
N ASN A 195 -0.16 8.38 6.43
CA ASN A 195 0.60 9.42 7.12
C ASN A 195 2.12 9.17 7.06
N ASN A 196 2.53 7.92 7.18
CA ASN A 196 3.91 7.51 6.98
C ASN A 196 4.39 7.85 5.56
N HIS A 197 3.61 7.48 4.55
CA HIS A 197 3.92 7.77 3.15
C HIS A 197 4.09 9.26 2.89
N ILE A 198 3.14 10.08 3.34
CA ILE A 198 3.20 11.54 3.16
C ILE A 198 4.42 12.15 3.86
N LYS A 199 4.75 11.71 5.08
CA LYS A 199 5.98 12.16 5.76
C LYS A 199 7.23 11.78 4.99
N LYS A 200 7.27 10.58 4.41
CA LYS A 200 8.42 10.12 3.60
C LYS A 200 8.56 10.88 2.28
N ILE A 201 7.46 11.12 1.56
CA ILE A 201 7.50 11.97 0.35
C ILE A 201 8.06 13.35 0.65
N LYS A 202 7.68 13.95 1.79
CA LYS A 202 8.17 15.27 2.19
C LYS A 202 9.65 15.24 2.61
N LYS A 203 10.08 14.16 3.27
CA LYS A 203 11.45 14.02 3.77
C LYS A 203 12.46 13.67 2.68
N PHE A 204 12.09 12.82 1.76
CA PHE A 204 12.99 12.27 0.75
C PHE A 204 12.75 12.89 -0.62
N ASN A 205 13.84 13.19 -1.32
CA ASN A 205 13.78 13.67 -2.70
C ASN A 205 13.68 12.48 -3.66
N LEU A 206 12.48 11.88 -3.72
CA LEU A 206 12.20 10.71 -4.54
C LEU A 206 11.90 11.07 -5.98
N ASN A 207 12.33 10.22 -6.91
CA ASN A 207 11.83 10.25 -8.27
C ASN A 207 10.50 9.52 -8.39
N ILE A 208 10.37 8.39 -7.72
CA ILE A 208 9.12 7.61 -7.69
C ILE A 208 8.77 7.25 -6.26
N SER A 209 7.54 7.56 -5.89
CA SER A 209 6.93 7.18 -4.64
C SER A 209 5.67 6.38 -4.94
N SER A 210 5.57 5.18 -4.41
CA SER A 210 4.43 4.29 -4.60
C SER A 210 3.72 4.01 -3.30
N PHE A 211 2.40 4.00 -3.34
CA PHE A 211 1.55 3.69 -2.21
C PHE A 211 0.34 2.86 -2.65
N PHE A 212 0.09 1.77 -1.96
CA PHE A 212 -1.05 0.88 -2.18
C PHE A 212 -2.08 1.06 -1.06
N PHE A 213 -3.33 1.28 -1.45
CA PHE A 213 -4.52 1.26 -0.60
C PHE A 213 -5.30 -0.02 -0.85
N ASN A 214 -5.68 -0.70 0.22
CA ASN A 214 -6.52 -1.89 0.15
C ASN A 214 -7.98 -1.57 0.44
#